data_ba96d532be09ef784565718dc4fcf4a8
#
_entry.id   ba96d532be09ef784565718dc4fcf4a8
#
_cell.length_a   1.000
_cell.length_b   1.000
_cell.length_c   1.000
_cell.angle_alpha   90.00
_cell.angle_beta   90.00
_cell.angle_gamma   90.00
#
_symmetry.space_group_name_H-M   'P 1'
#
loop_
_entity.id
_entity.type
_entity.pdbx_description
1 polymer ?
#
loop_
_entity_poly.entity_id
_entity_poly.type
_entity_poly.pdbx_seq_one_letter_code
_entity_poly.pdbx_strand_id
1 'polypeptide(L)'
;MIWQGEPGSTPAIGPARGIGEPNGFSLIELLAALAVISFALVLIVGYKAPWSSALGLEGTAAELASGLRLARSQAIADNRPVAFSLDLSGHRYRVGGEAPRSLPAKLSIALLTVTGEKRNATTGNIRFNPDGSSTGGRITLADGSRRVAVGVDWLTGRVTVADVH
;
A
#
# COMPACT_ATOMS: atom_id res chain seq x y z
N MET A 1 73.44 -22.80 66.61
CA MET A 1 71.99 -22.69 66.54
C MET A 1 71.63 -22.39 65.04
N ILE A 2 71.28 -23.43 64.29
CA ILE A 2 71.24 -23.43 62.86
C ILE A 2 69.77 -23.32 62.47
N TRP A 3 69.39 -22.29 61.70
CA TRP A 3 68.03 -22.10 61.15
C TRP A 3 68.08 -22.61 59.75
N GLN A 4 67.35 -23.69 59.50
CA GLN A 4 67.11 -24.22 58.14
C GLN A 4 65.84 -23.61 57.59
N GLY A 5 65.98 -22.86 56.49
CA GLY A 5 64.85 -22.36 55.68
C GLY A 5 64.40 -23.40 54.74
N GLU A 6 63.10 -23.72 54.76
CA GLU A 6 62.47 -24.59 53.79
C GLU A 6 62.26 -23.87 52.43
N PRO A 7 62.42 -24.59 51.34
CA PRO A 7 62.16 -24.03 49.98
C PRO A 7 60.70 -23.88 49.70
N GLY A 8 60.29 -22.66 49.33
CA GLY A 8 58.93 -22.32 48.95
C GLY A 8 58.42 -23.08 47.73
N SER A 9 57.30 -23.66 47.87
CA SER A 9 56.54 -24.28 46.82
C SER A 9 55.99 -23.24 45.83
N THR A 10 56.46 -23.29 44.60
CA THR A 10 55.96 -22.48 43.50
C THR A 10 54.55 -23.01 43.08
N PRO A 11 53.51 -22.20 43.02
CA PRO A 11 52.23 -22.67 42.52
C PRO A 11 52.30 -22.91 41.00
N ALA A 12 51.92 -24.10 40.57
CA ALA A 12 51.82 -24.45 39.17
C ALA A 12 50.70 -23.63 38.53
N ILE A 13 51.08 -22.78 37.56
CA ILE A 13 50.13 -22.09 36.69
C ILE A 13 49.55 -23.14 35.75
N GLY A 14 48.27 -23.47 35.95
CA GLY A 14 47.53 -24.35 35.04
C GLY A 14 47.42 -23.71 33.63
N PRO A 15 47.31 -24.55 32.59
CA PRO A 15 47.22 -24.04 31.23
C PRO A 15 45.98 -23.13 31.04
N ALA A 16 46.21 -21.93 30.51
CA ALA A 16 45.18 -21.02 30.12
C ALA A 16 44.17 -21.73 29.15
N ARG A 17 42.90 -21.75 29.53
CA ARG A 17 41.84 -22.19 28.62
C ARG A 17 41.91 -21.36 27.35
N GLY A 18 42.20 -22.02 26.23
CA GLY A 18 42.24 -21.39 24.93
C GLY A 18 40.89 -20.70 24.66
N ILE A 19 41.00 -19.41 24.40
CA ILE A 19 39.91 -18.63 23.82
C ILE A 19 39.61 -19.27 22.49
N GLY A 20 38.40 -19.85 22.33
CA GLY A 20 37.98 -20.49 21.10
C GLY A 20 38.24 -19.56 19.91
N GLU A 21 38.94 -20.05 18.93
CA GLU A 21 39.20 -19.31 17.68
C GLU A 21 37.87 -18.85 17.09
N PRO A 22 37.72 -17.60 16.64
CA PRO A 22 36.56 -17.17 15.94
C PRO A 22 36.48 -17.96 14.65
N ASN A 23 35.56 -18.91 14.56
CA ASN A 23 35.26 -19.63 13.33
C ASN A 23 34.76 -18.62 12.31
N GLY A 24 35.58 -18.21 11.38
CA GLY A 24 35.21 -17.38 10.24
C GLY A 24 34.14 -18.11 9.43
N PHE A 25 33.15 -17.38 8.95
CA PHE A 25 32.11 -17.93 8.06
C PHE A 25 32.72 -18.57 6.81
N SER A 26 32.32 -19.78 6.52
CA SER A 26 32.72 -20.45 5.29
C SER A 26 32.06 -19.77 4.09
N LEU A 27 32.80 -19.70 2.98
CA LEU A 27 32.28 -19.17 1.70
C LEU A 27 31.01 -19.91 1.26
N ILE A 28 30.94 -21.24 1.52
CA ILE A 28 29.75 -22.03 1.23
C ILE A 28 28.55 -21.66 2.13
N GLU A 29 28.79 -21.29 3.37
CA GLU A 29 27.77 -20.85 4.30
C GLU A 29 27.17 -19.50 3.87
N LEU A 30 28.02 -18.58 3.40
CA LEU A 30 27.56 -17.30 2.82
C LEU A 30 26.72 -17.53 1.55
N LEU A 31 27.14 -18.44 0.67
CA LEU A 31 26.35 -18.79 -0.52
C LEU A 31 25.03 -19.45 -0.15
N ALA A 32 25.02 -20.34 0.84
CA ALA A 32 23.77 -20.96 1.32
C ALA A 32 22.82 -19.91 1.93
N ALA A 33 23.34 -18.99 2.73
CA ALA A 33 22.54 -17.91 3.33
C ALA A 33 21.93 -16.99 2.24
N LEU A 34 22.72 -16.60 1.23
CA LEU A 34 22.23 -15.82 0.10
C LEU A 34 21.16 -16.57 -0.71
N ALA A 35 21.33 -17.88 -0.93
CA ALA A 35 20.35 -18.70 -1.63
C ALA A 35 19.03 -18.76 -0.85
N VAL A 36 19.07 -18.94 0.47
CA VAL A 36 17.88 -18.96 1.33
C VAL A 36 17.18 -17.60 1.34
N ILE A 37 17.93 -16.50 1.46
CA ILE A 37 17.38 -15.15 1.42
C ILE A 37 16.73 -14.87 0.07
N SER A 38 17.39 -15.22 -1.03
CA SER A 38 16.85 -15.06 -2.39
C SER A 38 15.58 -15.86 -2.59
N PHE A 39 15.54 -17.09 -2.11
CA PHE A 39 14.35 -17.93 -2.17
C PHE A 39 13.19 -17.36 -1.33
N ALA A 40 13.50 -16.88 -0.11
CA ALA A 40 12.52 -16.22 0.74
C ALA A 40 11.93 -14.95 0.08
N LEU A 41 12.76 -14.14 -0.58
CA LEU A 41 12.31 -12.97 -1.33
C LEU A 41 11.38 -13.34 -2.50
N VAL A 42 11.71 -14.39 -3.25
CA VAL A 42 10.84 -14.90 -4.33
C VAL A 42 9.49 -15.35 -3.78
N LEU A 43 9.47 -16.04 -2.65
CA LEU A 43 8.22 -16.44 -1.99
C LEU A 43 7.40 -15.23 -1.54
N ILE A 44 8.02 -14.22 -0.95
CA ILE A 44 7.33 -12.99 -0.49
C ILE A 44 6.72 -12.24 -1.69
N VAL A 45 7.47 -12.07 -2.77
CA VAL A 45 7.00 -11.39 -3.99
C VAL A 45 5.94 -12.23 -4.73
N GLY A 46 6.08 -13.56 -4.74
CA GLY A 46 5.14 -14.51 -5.35
C GLY A 46 3.85 -14.70 -4.57
N TYR A 47 3.88 -14.48 -3.27
CA TYR A 47 2.72 -14.57 -2.39
C TYR A 47 1.87 -13.29 -2.54
N LYS A 48 1.07 -13.23 -3.60
CA LYS A 48 -0.08 -12.31 -3.63
C LYS A 48 -1.05 -12.80 -2.57
N ALA A 49 -0.86 -12.29 -1.36
CA ALA A 49 -1.60 -12.74 -0.19
C ALA A 49 -3.12 -12.61 -0.41
N PRO A 50 -3.90 -13.63 -0.06
CA PRO A 50 -5.36 -13.59 -0.14
C PRO A 50 -6.04 -12.71 0.94
N TRP A 51 -5.29 -11.86 1.64
CA TRP A 51 -5.85 -10.82 2.54
C TRP A 51 -6.68 -9.79 1.80
N SER A 52 -6.73 -9.92 0.50
CA SER A 52 -7.13 -8.82 -0.34
C SER A 52 -8.63 -8.68 -0.53
N SER A 53 -9.52 -9.49 0.04
CA SER A 53 -10.94 -9.20 -0.23
C SER A 53 -11.51 -8.10 0.67
N ALA A 54 -11.19 -8.07 1.96
CA ALA A 54 -11.62 -6.97 2.83
C ALA A 54 -10.76 -5.71 2.61
N LEU A 55 -9.43 -5.86 2.59
CA LEU A 55 -8.51 -4.78 2.24
C LEU A 55 -8.66 -4.33 0.78
N GLY A 56 -9.10 -5.22 -0.12
CA GLY A 56 -9.34 -4.89 -1.52
C GLY A 56 -10.48 -3.90 -1.72
N LEU A 57 -11.60 -4.06 -1.01
CA LEU A 57 -12.76 -3.17 -1.12
C LEU A 57 -12.47 -1.80 -0.50
N GLU A 58 -12.03 -1.80 0.76
CA GLU A 58 -11.70 -0.57 1.50
C GLU A 58 -10.47 0.14 0.91
N GLY A 59 -9.43 -0.61 0.54
CA GLY A 59 -8.24 -0.07 -0.11
C GLY A 59 -8.58 0.59 -1.46
N THR A 60 -9.44 -0.04 -2.27
CA THR A 60 -9.90 0.54 -3.53
C THR A 60 -10.77 1.79 -3.30
N ALA A 61 -11.63 1.77 -2.29
CA ALA A 61 -12.41 2.95 -1.91
C ALA A 61 -11.52 4.12 -1.47
N ALA A 62 -10.50 3.83 -0.66
CA ALA A 62 -9.49 4.82 -0.24
C ALA A 62 -8.67 5.36 -1.42
N GLU A 63 -8.30 4.50 -2.37
CA GLU A 63 -7.61 4.88 -3.60
C GLU A 63 -8.47 5.82 -4.47
N LEU A 64 -9.74 5.48 -4.70
CA LEU A 64 -10.67 6.34 -5.43
C LEU A 64 -10.89 7.68 -4.71
N ALA A 65 -11.04 7.67 -3.39
CA ALA A 65 -11.16 8.88 -2.60
C ALA A 65 -9.90 9.75 -2.69
N SER A 66 -8.72 9.16 -2.72
CA SER A 66 -7.45 9.87 -2.93
C SER A 66 -7.39 10.50 -4.33
N GLY A 67 -7.77 9.76 -5.38
CA GLY A 67 -7.85 10.27 -6.75
C GLY A 67 -8.84 11.44 -6.89
N LEU A 68 -9.99 11.37 -6.23
CA LEU A 68 -10.98 12.44 -6.21
C LEU A 68 -10.44 13.71 -5.48
N ARG A 69 -9.76 13.53 -4.35
CA ARG A 69 -9.11 14.65 -3.64
C ARG A 69 -7.99 15.27 -4.48
N LEU A 70 -7.22 14.46 -5.20
CA LEU A 70 -6.21 14.93 -6.12
C LEU A 70 -6.82 15.76 -7.26
N ALA A 71 -7.92 15.29 -7.88
CA ALA A 71 -8.63 16.05 -8.91
C ALA A 71 -9.08 17.43 -8.40
N ARG A 72 -9.62 17.48 -7.18
CA ARG A 72 -10.01 18.73 -6.52
C ARG A 72 -8.81 19.65 -6.29
N SER A 73 -7.71 19.11 -5.75
CA SER A 73 -6.48 19.86 -5.49
C SER A 73 -5.89 20.44 -6.78
N GLN A 74 -5.84 19.66 -7.86
CA GLN A 74 -5.39 20.12 -9.17
C GLN A 74 -6.31 21.21 -9.74
N ALA A 75 -7.64 21.06 -9.59
CA ALA A 75 -8.58 22.08 -10.09
C ALA A 75 -8.36 23.44 -9.43
N ILE A 76 -8.13 23.45 -8.11
CA ILE A 76 -7.84 24.68 -7.33
C ILE A 76 -6.46 25.24 -7.71
N ALA A 77 -5.42 24.39 -7.74
CA ALA A 77 -4.05 24.81 -7.98
C ALA A 77 -3.83 25.37 -9.40
N ASP A 78 -4.42 24.71 -10.40
CA ASP A 78 -4.28 25.08 -11.82
C ASP A 78 -5.31 26.14 -12.25
N ASN A 79 -6.22 26.55 -11.36
CA ASN A 79 -7.35 27.44 -11.63
C ASN A 79 -8.14 27.05 -12.90
N ARG A 80 -8.38 25.75 -13.09
CA ARG A 80 -9.14 25.21 -14.21
C ARG A 80 -9.92 23.96 -13.79
N PRO A 81 -11.07 23.66 -14.45
CA PRO A 81 -11.83 22.45 -14.13
C PRO A 81 -11.01 21.17 -14.39
N VAL A 82 -11.05 20.23 -13.45
CA VAL A 82 -10.42 18.91 -13.57
C VAL A 82 -11.48 17.83 -13.38
N ALA A 83 -11.51 16.85 -14.29
CA ALA A 83 -12.44 15.73 -14.25
C ALA A 83 -11.75 14.48 -13.69
N PHE A 84 -12.44 13.82 -12.76
CA PHE A 84 -12.19 12.43 -12.41
C PHE A 84 -13.08 11.57 -13.30
N SER A 85 -12.48 10.77 -14.17
CA SER A 85 -13.19 9.91 -15.13
C SER A 85 -13.13 8.45 -14.68
N LEU A 86 -14.26 7.77 -14.62
CA LEU A 86 -14.38 6.37 -14.25
C LEU A 86 -14.94 5.56 -15.42
N ASP A 87 -14.19 4.57 -15.89
CA ASP A 87 -14.59 3.59 -16.88
C ASP A 87 -15.01 2.30 -16.15
N LEU A 88 -16.30 2.07 -16.08
CA LEU A 88 -16.91 0.93 -15.39
C LEU A 88 -16.62 -0.40 -16.11
N SER A 89 -16.61 -0.37 -17.45
CA SER A 89 -16.37 -1.56 -18.28
C SER A 89 -14.90 -1.96 -18.28
N GLY A 90 -14.01 -0.97 -18.34
CA GLY A 90 -12.55 -1.19 -18.34
C GLY A 90 -11.95 -1.32 -16.94
N HIS A 91 -12.74 -1.18 -15.87
CA HIS A 91 -12.26 -1.15 -14.49
C HIS A 91 -11.05 -0.23 -14.33
N ARG A 92 -11.18 1.01 -14.77
CA ARG A 92 -10.11 2.02 -14.75
C ARG A 92 -10.64 3.38 -14.38
N TYR A 93 -9.81 4.17 -13.72
CA TYR A 93 -10.10 5.58 -13.50
C TYR A 93 -8.92 6.45 -13.94
N ARG A 94 -9.18 7.73 -14.15
CA ARG A 94 -8.17 8.72 -14.52
C ARG A 94 -8.49 10.07 -13.88
N VAL A 95 -7.45 10.76 -13.45
CA VAL A 95 -7.52 12.13 -12.92
C VAL A 95 -6.99 13.08 -13.97
N GLY A 96 -7.82 14.00 -14.45
CA GLY A 96 -7.42 14.99 -15.45
C GLY A 96 -6.75 14.38 -16.67
N GLY A 97 -5.52 14.80 -16.94
CA GLY A 97 -4.67 14.30 -18.03
C GLY A 97 -3.73 13.15 -17.64
N GLU A 98 -3.77 12.64 -16.41
CA GLU A 98 -2.88 11.57 -15.98
C GLU A 98 -3.16 10.23 -16.69
N ALA A 99 -2.19 9.31 -16.59
CA ALA A 99 -2.37 7.96 -17.09
C ALA A 99 -3.49 7.23 -16.34
N PRO A 100 -4.29 6.39 -17.00
CA PRO A 100 -5.35 5.64 -16.35
C PRO A 100 -4.77 4.62 -15.37
N ARG A 101 -5.43 4.46 -14.22
CA ARG A 101 -5.10 3.48 -13.18
C ARG A 101 -6.15 2.37 -13.19
N SER A 102 -5.70 1.12 -13.08
CA SER A 102 -6.57 -0.04 -13.09
C SER A 102 -7.16 -0.32 -11.71
N LEU A 103 -8.42 -0.70 -11.68
CA LEU A 103 -9.13 -1.17 -10.49
C LEU A 103 -9.26 -2.70 -10.53
N PRO A 104 -9.41 -3.37 -9.37
CA PRO A 104 -9.61 -4.81 -9.31
C PRO A 104 -10.88 -5.24 -10.06
N ALA A 105 -10.72 -6.11 -11.06
CA ALA A 105 -11.84 -6.56 -11.90
C ALA A 105 -12.91 -7.38 -11.14
N LYS A 106 -12.56 -7.90 -9.94
CA LYS A 106 -13.48 -8.65 -9.10
C LYS A 106 -14.54 -7.80 -8.39
N LEU A 107 -14.31 -6.48 -8.30
CA LEU A 107 -15.22 -5.56 -7.62
C LEU A 107 -16.33 -5.12 -8.57
N SER A 108 -17.56 -5.16 -8.10
CA SER A 108 -18.67 -4.50 -8.79
C SER A 108 -18.63 -3.01 -8.51
N ILE A 109 -18.65 -2.20 -9.55
CA ILE A 109 -18.53 -0.74 -9.45
C ILE A 109 -19.79 -0.11 -10.06
N ALA A 110 -20.45 0.74 -9.28
CA ALA A 110 -21.58 1.55 -9.76
C ALA A 110 -21.27 3.04 -9.53
N LEU A 111 -21.59 3.87 -10.51
CA LEU A 111 -21.43 5.32 -10.44
C LEU A 111 -22.79 6.00 -10.59
N LEU A 112 -23.13 6.81 -9.60
CA LEU A 112 -24.24 7.75 -9.64
C LEU A 112 -23.69 9.16 -9.79
N THR A 113 -23.95 9.82 -10.90
CA THR A 113 -23.54 11.19 -11.19
C THR A 113 -24.63 11.94 -11.93
N VAL A 114 -24.49 13.25 -12.08
CA VAL A 114 -25.46 14.08 -12.84
C VAL A 114 -25.49 13.64 -14.30
N THR A 115 -26.66 13.67 -14.91
CA THR A 115 -26.89 13.16 -16.28
C THR A 115 -25.94 13.76 -17.32
N GLY A 116 -25.56 15.03 -17.18
CA GLY A 116 -24.62 15.71 -18.10
C GLY A 116 -23.15 15.23 -18.02
N GLU A 117 -22.78 14.50 -16.96
CA GLU A 117 -21.42 13.95 -16.78
C GLU A 117 -21.30 12.48 -17.23
N LYS A 118 -22.40 11.87 -17.67
CA LYS A 118 -22.35 10.54 -18.28
C LYS A 118 -21.93 10.68 -19.76
N ARG A 119 -20.73 10.21 -20.09
CA ARG A 119 -20.27 10.16 -21.48
C ARG A 119 -20.99 9.09 -22.29
N ASN A 120 -21.26 7.95 -21.65
CA ASN A 120 -22.04 6.82 -22.16
C ASN A 120 -22.48 5.96 -20.96
N ALA A 121 -23.15 4.83 -21.21
CA ALA A 121 -23.65 3.94 -20.15
C ALA A 121 -22.56 3.36 -19.25
N THR A 122 -21.30 3.37 -19.69
CA THR A 122 -20.18 2.71 -19.03
C THR A 122 -19.09 3.67 -18.51
N THR A 123 -19.15 4.96 -18.87
CA THR A 123 -18.16 5.95 -18.44
C THR A 123 -18.86 7.17 -17.88
N GLY A 124 -18.48 7.58 -16.69
CA GLY A 124 -18.95 8.81 -16.07
C GLY A 124 -17.82 9.62 -15.44
N ASN A 125 -18.09 10.90 -15.27
CA ASN A 125 -17.15 11.85 -14.72
C ASN A 125 -17.69 12.50 -13.46
N ILE A 126 -16.78 12.87 -12.56
CA ILE A 126 -17.03 13.82 -11.46
C ILE A 126 -16.06 14.96 -11.73
N ARG A 127 -16.57 16.17 -11.99
CA ARG A 127 -15.76 17.34 -12.30
C ARG A 127 -15.63 18.22 -11.06
N PHE A 128 -14.43 18.72 -10.84
CA PHE A 128 -14.12 19.71 -9.82
C PHE A 128 -13.82 21.04 -10.47
N ASN A 129 -14.32 22.12 -9.87
CA ASN A 129 -14.12 23.48 -10.34
C ASN A 129 -12.99 24.18 -9.55
N PRO A 130 -12.45 25.30 -10.05
CA PRO A 130 -11.37 26.05 -9.38
C PRO A 130 -11.75 26.57 -7.97
N ASP A 131 -13.02 26.83 -7.73
CA ASP A 131 -13.56 27.23 -6.41
C ASP A 131 -13.64 26.07 -5.40
N GLY A 132 -13.27 24.85 -5.82
CA GLY A 132 -13.33 23.64 -5.02
C GLY A 132 -14.70 22.97 -4.99
N SER A 133 -15.72 23.52 -5.66
CA SER A 133 -17.01 22.84 -5.87
C SER A 133 -16.90 21.69 -6.85
N SER A 134 -17.96 20.91 -7.00
CA SER A 134 -17.96 19.72 -7.85
C SER A 134 -19.33 19.51 -8.50
N THR A 135 -19.39 18.73 -9.56
CA THR A 135 -20.68 18.23 -10.10
C THR A 135 -21.34 17.22 -9.14
N GLY A 136 -20.59 16.77 -8.13
CA GLY A 136 -21.09 15.76 -7.19
C GLY A 136 -21.16 14.36 -7.79
N GLY A 137 -21.39 13.38 -6.92
CA GLY A 137 -21.57 12.00 -7.34
C GLY A 137 -21.30 11.01 -6.21
N ARG A 138 -21.62 9.74 -6.51
CA ARG A 138 -21.35 8.62 -5.59
C ARG A 138 -20.84 7.43 -6.38
N ILE A 139 -19.72 6.88 -5.97
CA ILE A 139 -19.17 5.63 -6.48
C ILE A 139 -19.43 4.58 -5.42
N THR A 140 -20.14 3.51 -5.78
CA THR A 140 -20.39 2.38 -4.90
C THR A 140 -19.56 1.20 -5.37
N LEU A 141 -18.77 0.64 -4.49
CA LEU A 141 -17.99 -0.57 -4.69
C LEU A 141 -18.65 -1.71 -3.93
N ALA A 142 -18.70 -2.90 -4.52
CA ALA A 142 -19.23 -4.09 -3.86
C ALA A 142 -18.34 -5.31 -4.09
N ASP A 143 -18.21 -6.13 -3.04
CA ASP A 143 -17.57 -7.45 -3.06
C ASP A 143 -18.47 -8.42 -2.27
N GLY A 144 -19.24 -9.22 -2.99
CA GLY A 144 -20.31 -10.04 -2.40
C GLY A 144 -21.37 -9.19 -1.70
N SER A 145 -21.57 -9.42 -0.41
CA SER A 145 -22.55 -8.68 0.41
C SER A 145 -22.03 -7.34 0.96
N ARG A 146 -20.71 -7.13 0.94
CA ARG A 146 -20.10 -5.89 1.48
C ARG A 146 -20.13 -4.78 0.43
N ARG A 147 -20.47 -3.57 0.87
CA ARG A 147 -20.52 -2.39 0.03
C ARG A 147 -19.87 -1.20 0.71
N VAL A 148 -19.11 -0.43 -0.07
CA VAL A 148 -18.52 0.84 0.37
C VAL A 148 -18.87 1.90 -0.66
N ALA A 149 -19.28 3.06 -0.20
CA ALA A 149 -19.59 4.20 -1.06
C ALA A 149 -18.56 5.33 -0.85
N VAL A 150 -18.07 5.88 -1.96
CA VAL A 150 -17.30 7.11 -1.99
C VAL A 150 -18.20 8.21 -2.55
N GLY A 151 -18.56 9.16 -1.69
CA GLY A 151 -19.42 10.29 -2.02
C GLY A 151 -18.63 11.56 -2.25
N VAL A 152 -19.08 12.40 -3.18
CA VAL A 152 -18.56 13.74 -3.42
C VAL A 152 -19.71 14.74 -3.30
N ASP A 153 -19.57 15.67 -2.36
CA ASP A 153 -20.51 16.78 -2.16
C ASP A 153 -20.36 17.80 -3.29
N TRP A 154 -21.45 18.18 -3.90
CA TRP A 154 -21.44 19.06 -5.07
C TRP A 154 -21.01 20.50 -4.72
N LEU A 155 -21.38 21.00 -3.55
CA LEU A 155 -21.12 22.38 -3.16
C LEU A 155 -19.69 22.59 -2.69
N THR A 156 -19.20 21.68 -1.85
CA THR A 156 -17.89 21.82 -1.17
C THR A 156 -16.79 20.98 -1.83
N GLY A 157 -17.14 20.05 -2.74
CA GLY A 157 -16.22 19.06 -3.28
C GLY A 157 -15.64 18.10 -2.25
N ARG A 158 -16.26 18.03 -1.04
CA ARG A 158 -15.80 17.13 0.03
C ARG A 158 -15.98 15.68 -0.38
N VAL A 159 -14.92 14.89 -0.21
CA VAL A 159 -14.91 13.45 -0.50
C VAL A 159 -15.05 12.69 0.82
N THR A 160 -16.07 11.84 0.90
CA THR A 160 -16.37 10.98 2.05
C THR A 160 -16.37 9.52 1.64
N VAL A 161 -15.96 8.63 2.54
CA VAL A 161 -16.05 7.18 2.39
C VAL A 161 -16.94 6.66 3.51
N ALA A 162 -17.91 5.82 3.18
CA ALA A 162 -18.85 5.25 4.14
C ALA A 162 -19.21 3.81 3.75
N ASP A 163 -19.38 2.96 4.76
CA ASP A 163 -19.95 1.63 4.57
C ASP A 163 -21.45 1.74 4.28
N VAL A 164 -21.91 0.90 3.37
CA VAL A 164 -23.33 0.83 2.99
C VAL A 164 -23.85 -0.55 3.40
N HIS A 165 -24.76 -0.55 4.33
CA HIS A 165 -25.43 -1.76 4.82
C HIS A 165 -26.67 -2.07 3.99
#